data_cdd47a735b1d024067f0197bd54e0968
#
_entry.id   cdd47a735b1d024067f0197bd54e0968
#
_cell.length_a   1.000
_cell.length_b   1.000
_cell.length_c   1.000
_cell.angle_alpha   90.00
_cell.angle_beta   90.00
_cell.angle_gamma   90.00
#
_symmetry.space_group_name_H-M   'P 1'
#
loop_
_entity.id
_entity.type
_entity.pdbx_description
1 polymer ?
#
loop_
_entity_poly.entity_id
_entity_poly.type
_entity_poly.pdbx_seq_one_letter_code
_entity_poly.pdbx_strand_id
1 'polypeptide(L)'
;LKILLLPRDPNDDKSVIMEIRGGVGGEESALFAHSLYRMYTMYAESKRWTVTLLNYNETELGGVKEADFEIQGAGAYSRLKFESGVHRVQRVPETESGGRVHTSTATVAVLPEMEQAEVDIRPEDIEMQVYRSSGAGGQHINKTSSAVRLIHKPSGIVVACQEERSQ
;
A
#
# COMPACT_ATOMS: atom_id res chain seq x y z
N LEU A 1 18.26 -23.55 24.86
CA LEU A 1 18.69 -22.46 25.77
C LEU A 1 19.35 -21.30 24.98
N LYS A 2 20.33 -21.51 24.09
CA LYS A 2 20.96 -20.40 23.32
C LYS A 2 19.94 -19.61 22.48
N ILE A 3 18.96 -20.26 21.85
CA ILE A 3 17.91 -19.61 21.03
C ILE A 3 16.99 -18.74 21.90
N LEU A 4 16.73 -19.13 23.15
CA LEU A 4 15.88 -18.37 24.08
C LEU A 4 16.55 -17.10 24.62
N LEU A 5 17.87 -16.99 24.47
CA LEU A 5 18.66 -15.84 24.91
C LEU A 5 18.94 -14.84 23.79
N LEU A 6 18.51 -15.13 22.55
CA LEU A 6 18.64 -14.18 21.45
C LEU A 6 17.65 -13.03 21.65
N PRO A 7 18.07 -11.78 21.41
CA PRO A 7 17.16 -10.65 21.43
C PRO A 7 16.08 -10.87 20.39
N ARG A 8 14.82 -10.74 20.78
CA ARG A 8 13.67 -10.79 19.87
C ARG A 8 13.30 -9.37 19.47
N ASP A 9 12.91 -9.22 18.21
CA ASP A 9 12.31 -7.98 17.72
C ASP A 9 10.92 -7.84 18.41
N PRO A 10 10.62 -6.69 19.04
CA PRO A 10 9.32 -6.49 19.70
C PRO A 10 8.13 -6.58 18.73
N ASN A 11 8.38 -6.47 17.43
CA ASN A 11 7.34 -6.58 16.41
C ASN A 11 7.15 -8.00 15.86
N ASP A 12 7.98 -8.97 16.27
CA ASP A 12 7.97 -10.33 15.71
C ASP A 12 6.62 -11.04 15.85
N ASP A 13 5.85 -10.75 16.90
CA ASP A 13 4.55 -11.36 17.15
C ASP A 13 3.37 -10.62 16.48
N LYS A 14 3.64 -9.49 15.84
CA LYS A 14 2.61 -8.66 15.19
C LYS A 14 2.15 -9.23 13.85
N SER A 15 0.97 -8.82 13.45
CA SER A 15 0.47 -8.91 12.09
C SER A 15 1.26 -7.99 11.17
N VAL A 16 1.10 -8.14 9.88
CA VAL A 16 1.90 -7.42 8.89
C VAL A 16 1.02 -6.79 7.82
N ILE A 17 1.36 -5.57 7.44
CA ILE A 17 0.84 -4.92 6.25
C ILE A 17 1.89 -5.06 5.16
N MET A 18 1.48 -5.60 4.03
CA MET A 18 2.32 -5.77 2.86
C MET A 18 1.82 -4.90 1.72
N GLU A 19 2.75 -4.24 1.05
CA GLU A 19 2.51 -3.45 -0.14
C GLU A 19 3.39 -3.98 -1.27
N ILE A 20 2.78 -4.30 -2.40
CA ILE A 20 3.47 -4.78 -3.60
C ILE A 20 3.21 -3.79 -4.72
N ARG A 21 4.28 -3.32 -5.38
CA ARG A 21 4.19 -2.45 -6.54
C ARG A 21 4.96 -3.03 -7.71
N GLY A 22 4.33 -3.05 -8.89
CA GLY A 22 5.02 -3.33 -10.14
C GLY A 22 6.10 -2.28 -10.39
N GLY A 23 7.31 -2.75 -10.76
CA GLY A 23 8.46 -1.89 -11.04
C GLY A 23 8.77 -1.77 -12.53
N VAL A 24 10.04 -1.92 -12.87
CA VAL A 24 10.48 -1.90 -14.27
C VAL A 24 10.08 -3.19 -14.98
N GLY A 25 9.52 -3.08 -16.19
CA GLY A 25 9.08 -4.22 -17.00
C GLY A 25 7.69 -4.06 -17.62
N GLY A 26 7.07 -2.89 -17.48
CA GLY A 26 5.74 -2.61 -18.04
C GLY A 26 4.68 -3.57 -17.53
N GLU A 27 3.84 -4.09 -18.41
CA GLU A 27 2.76 -5.02 -18.06
C GLU A 27 3.26 -6.32 -17.40
N GLU A 28 4.42 -6.82 -17.82
CA GLU A 28 5.02 -8.03 -17.22
C GLU A 28 5.42 -7.80 -15.75
N SER A 29 5.81 -6.59 -15.37
CA SER A 29 6.06 -6.27 -13.97
C SER A 29 4.78 -6.31 -13.13
N ALA A 30 3.64 -5.92 -13.71
CA ALA A 30 2.34 -6.01 -13.06
C ALA A 30 1.87 -7.48 -12.92
N LEU A 31 2.09 -8.31 -13.94
CA LEU A 31 1.84 -9.75 -13.87
C LEU A 31 2.75 -10.43 -12.82
N PHE A 32 3.99 -9.99 -12.72
CA PHE A 32 4.89 -10.48 -11.69
C PHE A 32 4.45 -10.06 -10.28
N ALA A 33 4.02 -8.81 -10.10
CA ALA A 33 3.45 -8.32 -8.83
C ALA A 33 2.20 -9.14 -8.42
N HIS A 34 1.32 -9.47 -9.38
CA HIS A 34 0.20 -10.37 -9.14
C HIS A 34 0.66 -11.77 -8.68
N SER A 35 1.70 -12.30 -9.31
CA SER A 35 2.27 -13.60 -8.93
C SER A 35 2.81 -13.59 -7.50
N LEU A 36 3.48 -12.50 -7.09
CA LEU A 36 3.95 -12.32 -5.71
C LEU A 36 2.80 -12.22 -4.72
N TYR A 37 1.78 -11.42 -5.02
CA TYR A 37 0.57 -11.31 -4.19
C TYR A 37 -0.06 -12.68 -3.96
N ARG A 38 -0.27 -13.45 -5.04
CA ARG A 38 -0.81 -14.81 -4.96
C ARG A 38 0.09 -15.72 -4.11
N MET A 39 1.41 -15.66 -4.28
CA MET A 39 2.36 -16.45 -3.52
C MET A 39 2.24 -16.18 -2.01
N TYR A 40 2.20 -14.92 -1.61
CA TYR A 40 2.08 -14.55 -0.19
C TYR A 40 0.71 -14.94 0.39
N THR A 41 -0.36 -14.77 -0.39
CA THR A 41 -1.71 -15.20 0.02
C THR A 41 -1.76 -16.71 0.27
N MET A 42 -1.26 -17.52 -0.66
CA MET A 42 -1.20 -18.97 -0.51
C MET A 42 -0.31 -19.40 0.67
N TYR A 43 0.80 -18.70 0.88
CA TYR A 43 1.67 -18.96 2.03
C TYR A 43 0.93 -18.67 3.35
N ALA A 44 0.27 -17.51 3.44
CA ALA A 44 -0.52 -17.13 4.61
C ALA A 44 -1.62 -18.16 4.91
N GLU A 45 -2.36 -18.60 3.91
CA GLU A 45 -3.37 -19.65 4.03
C GLU A 45 -2.77 -20.96 4.55
N SER A 46 -1.59 -21.36 4.06
CA SER A 46 -0.90 -22.57 4.53
C SER A 46 -0.53 -22.49 6.02
N LYS A 47 -0.36 -21.28 6.54
CA LYS A 47 -0.09 -21.01 7.96
C LYS A 47 -1.37 -20.77 8.77
N ARG A 48 -2.54 -20.80 8.14
CA ARG A 48 -3.84 -20.45 8.74
C ARG A 48 -3.90 -19.01 9.22
N TRP A 49 -3.20 -18.12 8.53
CA TRP A 49 -3.28 -16.68 8.74
C TRP A 49 -4.40 -16.11 7.88
N THR A 50 -5.03 -15.05 8.35
CA THR A 50 -6.09 -14.36 7.63
C THR A 50 -5.47 -13.28 6.74
N VAL A 51 -5.90 -13.20 5.48
CA VAL A 51 -5.48 -12.15 4.54
C VAL A 51 -6.66 -11.22 4.29
N THR A 52 -6.46 -9.93 4.51
CA THR A 52 -7.44 -8.88 4.24
C THR A 52 -6.89 -7.93 3.19
N LEU A 53 -7.57 -7.82 2.06
CA LEU A 53 -7.18 -6.90 0.99
C LEU A 53 -7.60 -5.47 1.37
N LEU A 54 -6.66 -4.53 1.32
CA LEU A 54 -6.87 -3.12 1.64
C LEU A 54 -7.03 -2.28 0.38
N ASN A 55 -6.15 -2.50 -0.61
CA ASN A 55 -6.16 -1.80 -1.89
C ASN A 55 -5.68 -2.74 -2.99
N TYR A 56 -6.27 -2.64 -4.19
CA TYR A 56 -5.91 -3.49 -5.32
C TYR A 56 -6.14 -2.75 -6.63
N ASN A 57 -5.06 -2.41 -7.31
CA ASN A 57 -5.10 -1.70 -8.59
C ASN A 57 -4.69 -2.65 -9.71
N GLU A 58 -5.69 -3.24 -10.37
CA GLU A 58 -5.52 -4.22 -11.44
C GLU A 58 -5.24 -3.55 -12.78
N THR A 59 -4.50 -4.25 -13.65
CA THR A 59 -4.31 -3.88 -15.05
C THR A 59 -5.27 -4.63 -15.97
N GLU A 60 -5.43 -4.16 -17.21
CA GLU A 60 -6.32 -4.77 -18.20
C GLU A 60 -5.98 -6.24 -18.53
N LEU A 61 -4.71 -6.63 -18.38
CA LEU A 61 -4.23 -8.01 -18.62
C LEU A 61 -4.17 -8.87 -17.35
N GLY A 62 -4.82 -8.45 -16.26
CA GLY A 62 -4.85 -9.20 -15.00
C GLY A 62 -3.57 -9.09 -14.16
N GLY A 63 -2.69 -8.15 -14.49
CA GLY A 63 -1.57 -7.77 -13.63
C GLY A 63 -2.02 -6.83 -12.52
N VAL A 64 -1.11 -6.49 -11.62
CA VAL A 64 -1.36 -5.59 -10.49
C VAL A 64 -0.31 -4.49 -10.45
N LYS A 65 -0.74 -3.23 -10.55
CA LYS A 65 0.14 -2.08 -10.38
C LYS A 65 0.54 -1.92 -8.92
N GLU A 66 -0.44 -2.08 -8.04
CA GLU A 66 -0.30 -1.94 -6.60
C GLU A 66 -1.29 -2.85 -5.88
N ALA A 67 -0.82 -3.55 -4.86
CA ALA A 67 -1.66 -4.34 -3.96
C ALA A 67 -1.20 -4.12 -2.52
N ASP A 68 -2.11 -3.63 -1.67
CA ASP A 68 -1.91 -3.47 -0.25
C ASP A 68 -2.82 -4.44 0.48
N PHE A 69 -2.27 -5.24 1.34
CA PHE A 69 -3.01 -6.24 2.08
C PHE A 69 -2.40 -6.50 3.44
N GLU A 70 -3.25 -6.85 4.37
CA GLU A 70 -2.88 -7.23 5.72
C GLU A 70 -2.86 -8.75 5.86
N ILE A 71 -1.85 -9.27 6.55
CA ILE A 71 -1.77 -10.67 6.94
C ILE A 71 -1.81 -10.73 8.47
N GLN A 72 -2.92 -11.20 9.01
CA GLN A 72 -3.16 -11.34 10.43
C GLN A 72 -2.80 -12.76 10.89
N GLY A 73 -1.83 -12.86 11.80
CA GLY A 73 -1.44 -14.14 12.36
C GLY A 73 -0.25 -14.01 13.30
N ALA A 74 -0.19 -14.89 14.29
CA ALA A 74 0.91 -14.90 15.25
C ALA A 74 2.25 -15.17 14.55
N GLY A 75 3.19 -14.25 14.70
CA GLY A 75 4.52 -14.33 14.11
C GLY A 75 4.56 -14.08 12.60
N ALA A 76 3.53 -13.47 12.01
CA ALA A 76 3.50 -13.14 10.59
C ALA A 76 4.66 -12.19 10.22
N TYR A 77 4.86 -11.14 11.01
CA TYR A 77 5.95 -10.20 10.79
C TYR A 77 7.33 -10.86 10.90
N SER A 78 7.55 -11.72 11.89
CA SER A 78 8.84 -12.40 12.08
C SER A 78 9.28 -13.22 10.86
N ARG A 79 8.31 -13.73 10.09
CA ARG A 79 8.56 -14.52 8.88
C ARG A 79 8.71 -13.66 7.64
N LEU A 80 7.87 -12.64 7.51
CA LEU A 80 7.76 -11.87 6.27
C LEU A 80 8.65 -10.63 6.24
N LYS A 81 9.19 -10.16 7.37
CA LYS A 81 10.04 -8.97 7.44
C LYS A 81 11.26 -9.00 6.50
N PHE A 82 11.76 -10.17 6.16
CA PHE A 82 12.92 -10.34 5.27
C PHE A 82 12.55 -10.28 3.78
N GLU A 83 11.25 -10.28 3.46
CA GLU A 83 10.75 -10.17 2.08
C GLU A 83 10.73 -8.71 1.59
N SER A 84 10.95 -7.74 2.48
CA SER A 84 10.99 -6.32 2.10
C SER A 84 12.15 -6.03 1.17
N GLY A 85 11.87 -5.43 0.02
CA GLY A 85 12.88 -5.05 -0.95
C GLY A 85 12.42 -5.19 -2.40
N VAL A 86 13.39 -5.22 -3.31
CA VAL A 86 13.15 -5.39 -4.74
C VAL A 86 13.27 -6.86 -5.12
N HIS A 87 12.19 -7.39 -5.65
CA HIS A 87 12.14 -8.74 -6.23
C HIS A 87 12.37 -8.64 -7.75
N ARG A 88 13.13 -9.57 -8.29
CA ARG A 88 13.46 -9.62 -9.70
C ARG A 88 13.18 -11.00 -10.27
N VAL A 89 12.54 -11.04 -11.43
CA VAL A 89 12.32 -12.26 -12.20
C VAL A 89 12.97 -12.15 -13.58
N GLN A 90 13.53 -13.24 -14.04
CA GLN A 90 14.02 -13.41 -15.41
C GLN A 90 13.26 -14.60 -16.01
N ARG A 91 12.35 -14.31 -16.94
CA ARG A 91 11.53 -15.31 -17.62
C ARG A 91 11.16 -14.80 -19.01
N VAL A 92 10.64 -15.68 -19.85
CA VAL A 92 9.94 -15.25 -21.04
C VAL A 92 8.60 -14.69 -20.59
N PRO A 93 8.32 -13.39 -20.82
CA PRO A 93 7.05 -12.79 -20.43
C PRO A 93 5.87 -13.44 -21.13
N GLU A 94 4.72 -13.46 -20.49
CA GLU A 94 3.46 -13.89 -21.14
C GLU A 94 3.06 -12.95 -22.29
N THR A 95 3.56 -11.73 -22.26
CA THR A 95 3.37 -10.69 -23.29
C THR A 95 4.36 -10.78 -24.45
N GLU A 96 5.34 -11.69 -24.41
CA GLU A 96 6.41 -11.82 -25.41
C GLU A 96 6.14 -12.97 -26.38
N SER A 97 5.97 -12.67 -27.67
CA SER A 97 5.71 -13.65 -28.71
C SER A 97 6.99 -14.28 -29.31
N GLY A 98 8.14 -13.64 -29.12
CA GLY A 98 9.44 -14.04 -29.70
C GLY A 98 10.26 -14.98 -28.83
N GLY A 99 9.77 -15.41 -27.67
CA GLY A 99 10.47 -16.35 -26.78
C GLY A 99 11.71 -15.76 -26.11
N ARG A 100 11.89 -14.44 -26.10
CA ARG A 100 13.04 -13.78 -25.48
C ARG A 100 12.85 -13.65 -23.96
N VAL A 101 13.93 -13.90 -23.21
CA VAL A 101 13.95 -13.70 -21.77
C VAL A 101 14.07 -12.21 -21.44
N HIS A 102 13.15 -11.70 -20.63
CA HIS A 102 13.18 -10.33 -20.11
C HIS A 102 13.35 -10.33 -18.58
N THR A 103 13.79 -9.20 -18.06
CA THR A 103 13.88 -8.96 -16.63
C THR A 103 12.75 -8.03 -16.20
N SER A 104 11.98 -8.46 -15.22
CA SER A 104 10.94 -7.64 -14.59
C SER A 104 11.19 -7.54 -13.09
N THR A 105 10.77 -6.43 -12.51
CA THR A 105 10.94 -6.17 -11.07
C THR A 105 9.61 -5.79 -10.43
N ALA A 106 9.49 -6.12 -9.15
CA ALA A 106 8.45 -5.61 -8.28
C ALA A 106 9.06 -5.25 -6.93
N THR A 107 8.50 -4.26 -6.28
CA THR A 107 8.91 -3.86 -4.93
C THR A 107 7.91 -4.39 -3.92
N VAL A 108 8.41 -4.93 -2.83
CA VAL A 108 7.63 -5.39 -1.69
C VAL A 108 8.02 -4.57 -0.47
N ALA A 109 7.06 -3.93 0.18
CA ALA A 109 7.22 -3.33 1.50
C ALA A 109 6.52 -4.20 2.53
N VAL A 110 7.16 -4.40 3.68
CA VAL A 110 6.64 -5.19 4.79
C VAL A 110 6.72 -4.34 6.04
N LEU A 111 5.56 -4.00 6.60
CA LEU A 111 5.41 -3.14 7.76
C LEU A 111 4.73 -3.92 8.88
N PRO A 112 5.21 -3.81 10.14
CA PRO A 112 4.46 -4.37 11.26
C PRO A 112 3.15 -3.59 11.43
N GLU A 113 2.07 -4.30 11.75
CA GLU A 113 0.84 -3.64 12.15
C GLU A 113 1.11 -2.79 13.40
N MET A 114 0.84 -1.51 13.30
CA MET A 114 0.95 -0.59 14.43
C MET A 114 -0.41 -0.53 15.13
N GLU A 115 -0.41 -0.57 16.45
CA GLU A 115 -1.59 -0.21 17.22
C GLU A 115 -2.02 1.20 16.81
N GLN A 116 -3.33 1.40 16.65
CA GLN A 116 -3.84 2.73 16.40
C GLN A 116 -3.31 3.66 17.50
N ALA A 117 -2.44 4.58 17.13
CA ALA A 117 -2.10 5.66 18.04
C ALA A 117 -3.41 6.42 18.28
N GLU A 118 -3.84 6.52 19.53
CA GLU A 118 -4.90 7.44 19.91
C GLU A 118 -4.38 8.86 19.63
N VAL A 119 -4.73 9.37 18.47
CA VAL A 119 -4.43 10.75 18.10
C VAL A 119 -5.58 11.57 18.64
N ASP A 120 -5.36 12.24 19.75
CA ASP A 120 -6.30 13.24 20.28
C ASP A 120 -6.21 14.52 19.43
N ILE A 121 -7.12 14.64 18.48
CA ILE A 121 -7.23 15.84 17.61
C ILE A 121 -8.26 16.76 18.25
N ARG A 122 -7.78 17.85 18.85
CA ARG A 122 -8.66 18.85 19.41
C ARG A 122 -9.20 19.77 18.31
N PRO A 123 -10.50 20.08 18.29
CA PRO A 123 -11.08 20.99 17.28
C PRO A 123 -10.40 22.36 17.21
N GLU A 124 -9.90 22.86 18.33
CA GLU A 124 -9.16 24.16 18.45
C GLU A 124 -7.79 24.17 17.73
N ASP A 125 -7.21 22.96 17.53
CA ASP A 125 -5.96 22.77 16.83
C ASP A 125 -6.13 22.65 15.30
N ILE A 126 -7.38 22.58 14.83
CA ILE A 126 -7.71 22.49 13.42
C ILE A 126 -8.14 23.86 12.90
N GLU A 127 -7.43 24.35 11.91
CA GLU A 127 -7.84 25.50 11.11
C GLU A 127 -8.48 25.02 9.81
N MET A 128 -9.76 25.35 9.61
CA MET A 128 -10.48 25.04 8.39
C MET A 128 -10.48 26.25 7.46
N GLN A 129 -9.98 26.07 6.25
CA GLN A 129 -9.99 27.06 5.19
C GLN A 129 -10.86 26.56 4.04
N VAL A 130 -11.81 27.38 3.62
CA VAL A 130 -12.67 27.11 2.47
C VAL A 130 -12.22 27.96 1.31
N TYR A 131 -11.99 27.35 0.15
CA TYR A 131 -11.53 28.04 -1.04
C TYR A 131 -12.18 27.50 -2.30
N ARG A 132 -11.99 28.19 -3.41
CA ARG A 132 -12.50 27.75 -4.72
C ARG A 132 -11.62 26.65 -5.27
N SER A 133 -12.23 25.54 -5.68
CA SER A 133 -11.49 24.45 -6.37
C SER A 133 -10.89 24.99 -7.67
N SER A 134 -9.64 24.62 -7.95
CA SER A 134 -8.96 24.92 -9.20
C SER A 134 -9.07 23.71 -10.15
N GLY A 135 -9.65 23.91 -11.33
CA GLY A 135 -9.76 22.85 -12.35
C GLY A 135 -10.43 23.35 -13.64
N ALA A 136 -10.23 22.63 -14.73
CA ALA A 136 -10.93 22.86 -16.00
C ALA A 136 -12.38 22.39 -15.85
N GLY A 137 -13.30 23.29 -15.46
CA GLY A 137 -14.70 22.99 -15.26
C GLY A 137 -15.59 24.21 -15.46
N GLY A 138 -16.87 23.98 -15.75
CA GLY A 138 -17.83 25.00 -16.11
C GLY A 138 -18.20 25.99 -14.98
N GLN A 139 -19.22 26.79 -15.20
CA GLN A 139 -19.65 27.93 -14.31
C GLN A 139 -19.83 27.56 -12.83
N HIS A 140 -20.09 26.30 -12.48
CA HIS A 140 -20.34 25.87 -11.09
C HIS A 140 -19.07 25.91 -10.24
N ILE A 141 -17.91 25.52 -10.81
CA ILE A 141 -16.62 25.50 -10.10
C ILE A 141 -16.13 26.92 -9.76
N ASN A 142 -16.50 27.90 -10.58
CA ASN A 142 -16.07 29.29 -10.39
C ASN A 142 -16.97 30.11 -9.44
N LYS A 143 -18.12 29.59 -9.03
CA LYS A 143 -19.09 30.31 -8.20
C LYS A 143 -19.19 29.83 -6.76
N THR A 144 -18.83 28.56 -6.49
CA THR A 144 -18.93 27.97 -5.14
C THR A 144 -17.57 27.62 -4.59
N SER A 145 -17.30 28.03 -3.34
CA SER A 145 -16.10 27.62 -2.60
C SER A 145 -16.36 26.24 -1.99
N SER A 146 -16.19 25.18 -2.79
CA SER A 146 -16.46 23.79 -2.36
C SER A 146 -15.21 23.05 -1.89
N ALA A 147 -14.01 23.59 -2.13
CA ALA A 147 -12.77 22.99 -1.66
C ALA A 147 -12.50 23.36 -0.19
N VAL A 148 -12.13 22.36 0.58
CA VAL A 148 -11.81 22.47 2.00
C VAL A 148 -10.36 22.10 2.24
N ARG A 149 -9.67 22.92 3.05
CA ARG A 149 -8.33 22.63 3.55
C ARG A 149 -8.38 22.64 5.07
N LEU A 150 -7.85 21.58 5.66
CA LEU A 150 -7.66 21.47 7.11
C LEU A 150 -6.17 21.56 7.42
N ILE A 151 -5.83 22.39 8.39
CA ILE A 151 -4.46 22.56 8.87
C ILE A 151 -4.44 22.19 10.34
N HIS A 152 -3.66 21.18 10.69
CA HIS A 152 -3.40 20.85 12.09
C HIS A 152 -2.22 21.69 12.58
N LYS A 153 -2.51 22.73 13.40
CA LYS A 153 -1.52 23.74 13.84
C LYS A 153 -0.30 23.15 14.56
N PRO A 154 -0.45 22.17 15.48
CA PRO A 154 0.70 21.65 16.23
C PRO A 154 1.68 20.85 15.36
N SER A 155 1.18 20.07 14.39
CA SER A 155 2.02 19.23 13.52
C SER A 155 2.36 19.88 12.19
N GLY A 156 1.64 20.93 11.78
CA GLY A 156 1.77 21.54 10.46
C GLY A 156 1.24 20.68 9.30
N ILE A 157 0.55 19.59 9.60
CA ILE A 157 -0.05 18.72 8.58
C ILE A 157 -1.20 19.45 7.91
N VAL A 158 -1.21 19.45 6.58
CA VAL A 158 -2.23 20.07 5.74
C VAL A 158 -2.90 18.99 4.88
N VAL A 159 -4.22 18.91 4.96
CA VAL A 159 -5.04 18.01 4.14
C VAL A 159 -6.04 18.87 3.35
N ALA A 160 -6.18 18.62 2.06
CA ALA A 160 -7.12 19.34 1.21
C ALA A 160 -7.97 18.35 0.40
N CYS A 161 -9.27 18.64 0.31
CA CYS A 161 -10.23 17.91 -0.50
C CYS A 161 -10.93 18.86 -1.48
N GLN A 162 -11.00 18.44 -2.77
CA GLN A 162 -11.64 19.20 -3.85
C GLN A 162 -12.61 18.36 -4.67
N GLU A 163 -12.79 17.10 -4.34
CA GLU A 163 -13.52 16.12 -5.17
C GLU A 163 -15.02 16.12 -4.88
N GLU A 164 -15.44 16.57 -3.71
CA GLU A 164 -16.83 16.62 -3.31
C GLU A 164 -17.52 17.92 -3.80
N ARG A 165 -18.81 17.82 -4.13
CA ARG A 165 -19.62 18.95 -4.64
C ARG A 165 -20.15 19.84 -3.53
N SER A 166 -20.14 19.39 -2.30
CA SER A 166 -20.59 20.11 -1.10
C SER A 166 -19.58 19.99 0.04
N GLN A 167 -19.63 20.94 0.97
CA GLN A 167 -18.83 20.95 2.20
C GLN A 167 -19.33 19.92 3.21
#